data_f01ca3e9578224a096839094be639b38
#
_entry.id   f01ca3e9578224a096839094be639b38
#
_cell.length_a   1.000
_cell.length_b   1.000
_cell.length_c   1.000
_cell.angle_alpha   90.00
_cell.angle_beta   90.00
_cell.angle_gamma   90.00
#
_symmetry.space_group_name_H-M   'P 1'
#
loop_
_entity.id
_entity.type
_entity.pdbx_description
1 polymer ?
#
loop_
_entity_poly.entity_id
_entity_poly.type
_entity_poly.pdbx_seq_one_letter_code
_entity_poly.pdbx_strand_id
1 'polypeptide(L)'
;MLEEGIGILSQDVGYVFQNPFNQNSGIKVTVYEEVAYGLENLGVSRSEIFERVDAVIRLLNIEHLADKHPMKLSGGQCQRVALASVIVMEPEVLIIDEPTSQLDPKGTEDVFKIIDTMKKKGKTTILVEHKIDRIAEYADRVILMDAGSIALDAPVAEALSDKRLMDYGVTLPQCALLGLALREKGFDLNRIPITIPQAKESVAALMEKGGTGNAHS
;
A
#
# COMPACT_ATOMS: atom_id res chain seq x y z
N MET A 1 -24.93 19.90 -12.54
CA MET A 1 -25.02 18.89 -11.43
C MET A 1 -24.02 17.73 -11.55
N LEU A 2 -23.88 17.03 -12.68
CA LEU A 2 -22.87 15.96 -12.83
C LEU A 2 -21.45 16.53 -12.95
N GLU A 3 -21.23 17.61 -13.67
CA GLU A 3 -19.91 18.24 -13.85
C GLU A 3 -19.37 18.89 -12.56
N GLU A 4 -20.23 19.53 -11.77
CA GLU A 4 -19.86 20.04 -10.45
C GLU A 4 -19.50 18.90 -9.48
N GLY A 5 -20.20 17.77 -9.55
CA GLY A 5 -19.89 16.58 -8.75
C GLY A 5 -18.55 15.95 -9.08
N ILE A 6 -18.15 15.91 -10.36
CA ILE A 6 -16.84 15.38 -10.79
C ILE A 6 -15.71 16.30 -10.33
N GLY A 7 -15.88 17.62 -10.40
CA GLY A 7 -14.88 18.59 -9.93
C GLY A 7 -14.60 18.48 -8.44
N ILE A 8 -15.60 18.23 -7.61
CA ILE A 8 -15.46 18.01 -6.18
C ILE A 8 -14.78 16.66 -5.90
N LEU A 9 -15.23 15.59 -6.56
CA LEU A 9 -14.64 14.25 -6.39
C LEU A 9 -13.15 14.21 -6.78
N SER A 10 -12.74 14.97 -7.81
CA SER A 10 -11.34 15.02 -8.23
C SER A 10 -10.41 15.72 -7.24
N GLN A 11 -10.94 16.48 -6.29
CA GLN A 11 -10.16 17.06 -5.20
C GLN A 11 -10.02 16.09 -4.02
N ASP A 12 -11.06 15.31 -3.75
CA ASP A 12 -11.10 14.40 -2.60
C ASP A 12 -10.51 13.03 -2.90
N VAL A 13 -10.48 12.59 -4.17
CA VAL A 13 -10.04 11.28 -4.58
C VAL A 13 -8.82 11.38 -5.48
N GLY A 14 -7.68 10.88 -4.99
CA GLY A 14 -6.46 10.72 -5.78
C GLY A 14 -6.37 9.30 -6.34
N TYR A 15 -5.99 9.17 -7.61
CA TYR A 15 -5.77 7.87 -8.26
C TYR A 15 -4.34 7.77 -8.80
N VAL A 16 -3.64 6.70 -8.45
CA VAL A 16 -2.31 6.35 -8.96
C VAL A 16 -2.43 5.14 -9.87
N PHE A 17 -2.07 5.31 -11.15
CA PHE A 17 -2.17 4.27 -12.16
C PHE A 17 -1.12 3.18 -12.00
N GLN A 18 -1.45 1.94 -12.36
CA GLN A 18 -0.54 0.80 -12.42
C GLN A 18 0.69 1.10 -13.30
N ASN A 19 0.48 1.73 -14.47
CA ASN A 19 1.56 2.20 -15.31
C ASN A 19 1.89 3.67 -14.99
N PRO A 20 3.02 3.96 -14.30
CA PRO A 20 3.35 5.30 -13.86
C PRO A 20 3.58 6.30 -15.01
N PHE A 21 3.89 5.81 -16.21
CA PHE A 21 4.04 6.69 -17.38
C PHE A 21 2.71 7.32 -17.82
N ASN A 22 1.58 6.70 -17.49
CA ASN A 22 0.25 7.25 -17.78
C ASN A 22 -0.12 8.39 -16.81
N GLN A 23 0.59 8.54 -15.70
CA GLN A 23 0.38 9.60 -14.72
C GLN A 23 0.97 10.92 -15.18
N ASN A 24 2.04 10.89 -15.99
CA ASN A 24 2.74 12.09 -16.42
C ASN A 24 1.84 12.95 -17.33
N SER A 25 1.78 14.25 -17.05
CA SER A 25 1.01 15.22 -17.83
C SER A 25 1.53 15.35 -19.28
N GLY A 26 2.82 15.08 -19.50
CA GLY A 26 3.51 15.27 -20.77
C GLY A 26 3.77 16.73 -21.15
N ILE A 27 3.41 17.68 -20.30
CA ILE A 27 3.50 19.14 -20.56
C ILE A 27 4.67 19.77 -19.79
N LYS A 28 5.04 19.18 -18.65
CA LYS A 28 6.04 19.75 -17.74
C LYS A 28 7.44 19.28 -18.10
N VAL A 29 8.43 20.16 -17.89
CA VAL A 29 9.83 19.93 -18.32
C VAL A 29 10.66 19.34 -17.18
N THR A 30 10.25 19.58 -15.94
CA THR A 30 10.92 19.06 -14.74
C THR A 30 9.98 18.24 -13.89
N VAL A 31 10.55 17.32 -13.08
CA VAL A 31 9.82 16.56 -12.07
C VAL A 31 9.16 17.49 -11.05
N TYR A 32 9.84 18.55 -10.66
CA TYR A 32 9.28 19.55 -9.73
C TYR A 32 7.98 20.14 -10.25
N GLU A 33 8.00 20.59 -11.51
CA GLU A 33 6.81 21.15 -12.17
C GLU A 33 5.71 20.10 -12.36
N GLU A 34 6.08 18.84 -12.68
CA GLU A 34 5.14 17.74 -12.83
C GLU A 34 4.39 17.47 -11.52
N VAL A 35 5.09 17.46 -10.38
CA VAL A 35 4.49 17.31 -9.06
C VAL A 35 3.61 18.51 -8.70
N ALA A 36 4.03 19.72 -9.05
CA ALA A 36 3.28 20.95 -8.80
C ALA A 36 1.99 21.07 -9.63
N TYR A 37 1.91 20.39 -10.76
CA TYR A 37 0.89 20.60 -11.79
C TYR A 37 -0.55 20.45 -11.27
N GLY A 38 -0.82 19.45 -10.45
CA GLY A 38 -2.15 19.28 -9.83
C GLY A 38 -2.56 20.48 -8.96
N LEU A 39 -1.64 21.00 -8.15
CA LEU A 39 -1.87 22.18 -7.29
C LEU A 39 -2.08 23.46 -8.11
N GLU A 40 -1.35 23.62 -9.21
CA GLU A 40 -1.55 24.76 -10.13
C GLU A 40 -2.97 24.76 -10.71
N ASN A 41 -3.48 23.57 -11.13
CA ASN A 41 -4.84 23.43 -11.65
C ASN A 41 -5.92 23.70 -10.61
N LEU A 42 -5.62 23.42 -9.33
CA LEU A 42 -6.50 23.76 -8.20
C LEU A 42 -6.43 25.24 -7.80
N GLY A 43 -5.56 26.04 -8.42
CA GLY A 43 -5.41 27.46 -8.10
C GLY A 43 -4.76 27.72 -6.74
N VAL A 44 -3.98 26.78 -6.23
CA VAL A 44 -3.23 26.93 -4.97
C VAL A 44 -2.20 28.05 -5.10
N SER A 45 -1.97 28.81 -4.03
CA SER A 45 -1.00 29.90 -4.04
C SER A 45 0.42 29.42 -4.30
N ARG A 46 1.23 30.24 -4.99
CA ARG A 46 2.61 29.86 -5.35
C ARG A 46 3.48 29.50 -4.13
N SER A 47 3.34 30.21 -3.03
CA SER A 47 4.07 29.93 -1.79
C SER A 47 3.71 28.57 -1.21
N GLU A 48 2.43 28.24 -1.22
CA GLU A 48 1.92 26.96 -0.72
C GLU A 48 2.31 25.79 -1.64
N ILE A 49 2.32 26.00 -2.96
CA ILE A 49 2.82 25.01 -3.92
C ILE A 49 4.27 24.64 -3.59
N PHE A 50 5.15 25.62 -3.39
CA PHE A 50 6.55 25.34 -3.03
C PHE A 50 6.66 24.55 -1.74
N GLU A 51 5.93 24.94 -0.70
CA GLU A 51 5.94 24.24 0.59
C GLU A 51 5.51 22.78 0.46
N ARG A 52 4.38 22.53 -0.20
CA ARG A 52 3.83 21.19 -0.38
C ARG A 52 4.70 20.31 -1.28
N VAL A 53 5.18 20.85 -2.41
CA VAL A 53 6.06 20.12 -3.33
C VAL A 53 7.37 19.75 -2.65
N ASP A 54 8.02 20.69 -1.95
CA ASP A 54 9.24 20.43 -1.19
C ASP A 54 9.06 19.37 -0.11
N ALA A 55 7.90 19.36 0.56
CA ALA A 55 7.58 18.37 1.56
C ALA A 55 7.41 16.96 0.94
N VAL A 56 6.68 16.85 -0.18
CA VAL A 56 6.39 15.56 -0.79
C VAL A 56 7.60 14.95 -1.50
N ILE A 57 8.45 15.75 -2.18
CA ILE A 57 9.65 15.23 -2.85
C ILE A 57 10.68 14.71 -1.82
N ARG A 58 10.76 15.36 -0.63
CA ARG A 58 11.55 14.85 0.50
C ARG A 58 10.96 13.56 1.07
N LEU A 59 9.65 13.50 1.28
CA LEU A 59 8.97 12.31 1.79
C LEU A 59 9.24 11.08 0.92
N LEU A 60 9.32 11.28 -0.41
CA LEU A 60 9.51 10.22 -1.41
C LEU A 60 10.99 9.99 -1.77
N ASN A 61 11.93 10.75 -1.17
CA ASN A 61 13.37 10.71 -1.46
C ASN A 61 13.66 10.90 -2.96
N ILE A 62 13.01 11.89 -3.60
CA ILE A 62 13.16 12.20 -5.03
C ILE A 62 13.71 13.61 -5.30
N GLU A 63 14.30 14.30 -4.30
CA GLU A 63 14.88 15.63 -4.44
C GLU A 63 15.92 15.66 -5.56
N HIS A 64 16.72 14.60 -5.68
CA HIS A 64 17.75 14.43 -6.70
C HIS A 64 17.20 14.27 -8.13
N LEU A 65 15.88 14.16 -8.28
CA LEU A 65 15.17 14.08 -9.55
C LEU A 65 14.48 15.40 -9.91
N ALA A 66 14.40 16.37 -9.02
CA ALA A 66 13.57 17.56 -9.15
C ALA A 66 13.75 18.30 -10.49
N ASP A 67 15.01 18.45 -10.94
CA ASP A 67 15.36 19.13 -12.19
C ASP A 67 15.39 18.22 -13.43
N LYS A 68 15.14 16.91 -13.25
CA LYS A 68 15.13 15.97 -14.38
C LYS A 68 13.85 16.06 -15.18
N HIS A 69 13.95 15.78 -16.46
CA HIS A 69 12.78 15.65 -17.32
C HIS A 69 12.02 14.36 -17.00
N PRO A 70 10.68 14.38 -16.77
CA PRO A 70 9.90 13.20 -16.39
C PRO A 70 10.07 12.01 -17.33
N MET A 71 10.20 12.25 -18.62
CA MET A 71 10.40 11.21 -19.65
C MET A 71 11.78 10.54 -19.63
N LYS A 72 12.73 11.03 -18.81
CA LYS A 72 14.08 10.45 -18.67
C LYS A 72 14.24 9.62 -17.39
N LEU A 73 13.15 9.33 -16.70
CA LEU A 73 13.14 8.57 -15.46
C LEU A 73 13.12 7.07 -15.73
N SER A 74 13.72 6.27 -14.84
CA SER A 74 13.50 4.83 -14.80
C SER A 74 12.07 4.55 -14.30
N GLY A 75 11.54 3.33 -14.54
CA GLY A 75 10.19 2.95 -14.08
C GLY A 75 9.97 3.19 -12.59
N GLY A 76 10.91 2.79 -11.74
CA GLY A 76 10.80 3.02 -10.30
C GLY A 76 10.90 4.50 -9.89
N GLN A 77 11.66 5.32 -10.62
CA GLN A 77 11.69 6.77 -10.41
C GLN A 77 10.36 7.40 -10.85
N CYS A 78 9.84 6.99 -12.01
CA CYS A 78 8.55 7.44 -12.51
C CYS A 78 7.42 7.09 -11.53
N GLN A 79 7.43 5.89 -10.94
CA GLN A 79 6.46 5.47 -9.93
C GLN A 79 6.44 6.38 -8.70
N ARG A 80 7.62 6.77 -8.20
CA ARG A 80 7.71 7.70 -7.06
C ARG A 80 7.21 9.10 -7.43
N VAL A 81 7.50 9.56 -8.63
CA VAL A 81 6.99 10.86 -9.15
C VAL A 81 5.48 10.81 -9.32
N ALA A 82 4.94 9.72 -9.87
CA ALA A 82 3.50 9.50 -9.99
C ALA A 82 2.78 9.52 -8.63
N LEU A 83 3.36 8.89 -7.61
CA LEU A 83 2.87 8.98 -6.24
C LEU A 83 2.94 10.42 -5.70
N ALA A 84 4.07 11.12 -5.94
CA ALA A 84 4.24 12.49 -5.49
C ALA A 84 3.18 13.43 -6.06
N SER A 85 2.90 13.33 -7.38
CA SER A 85 1.92 14.21 -8.06
C SER A 85 0.48 14.03 -7.55
N VAL A 86 0.17 12.88 -6.95
CA VAL A 86 -1.15 12.66 -6.33
C VAL A 86 -1.15 13.04 -4.86
N ILE A 87 -0.14 12.61 -4.10
CA ILE A 87 -0.07 12.84 -2.65
C ILE A 87 0.05 14.33 -2.31
N VAL A 88 0.71 15.12 -3.16
CA VAL A 88 0.87 16.58 -2.96
C VAL A 88 -0.47 17.32 -2.90
N MET A 89 -1.51 16.78 -3.51
CA MET A 89 -2.87 17.32 -3.48
C MET A 89 -3.61 17.01 -2.17
N GLU A 90 -3.05 16.13 -1.32
CA GLU A 90 -3.59 15.72 -0.02
C GLU A 90 -5.03 15.17 -0.08
N PRO A 91 -5.35 14.26 -1.00
CA PRO A 91 -6.71 13.74 -1.15
C PRO A 91 -7.19 13.05 0.14
N GLU A 92 -8.51 13.01 0.35
CA GLU A 92 -9.12 12.26 1.47
C GLU A 92 -9.11 10.75 1.22
N VAL A 93 -9.25 10.34 -0.05
CA VAL A 93 -9.20 8.96 -0.49
C VAL A 93 -8.10 8.79 -1.53
N LEU A 94 -7.17 7.88 -1.29
CA LEU A 94 -6.07 7.55 -2.19
C LEU A 94 -6.29 6.15 -2.76
N ILE A 95 -6.50 6.05 -4.06
CA ILE A 95 -6.61 4.77 -4.78
C ILE A 95 -5.29 4.51 -5.47
N ILE A 96 -4.68 3.36 -5.22
CA ILE A 96 -3.38 2.99 -5.75
C ILE A 96 -3.47 1.62 -6.40
N ASP A 97 -3.19 1.57 -7.69
CA ASP A 97 -3.27 0.35 -8.49
C ASP A 97 -1.87 -0.21 -8.75
N GLU A 98 -1.55 -1.35 -8.11
CA GLU A 98 -0.29 -2.09 -8.20
C GLU A 98 0.99 -1.21 -8.14
N PRO A 99 1.17 -0.37 -7.12
CA PRO A 99 2.25 0.62 -7.08
C PRO A 99 3.64 0.01 -7.00
N THR A 100 3.75 -1.28 -6.79
CA THR A 100 5.02 -1.97 -6.55
C THR A 100 5.45 -2.90 -7.68
N SER A 101 4.69 -2.97 -8.78
CA SER A 101 4.93 -3.89 -9.90
C SER A 101 6.29 -3.69 -10.58
N GLN A 102 6.81 -2.45 -10.60
CA GLN A 102 8.07 -2.09 -11.26
C GLN A 102 9.19 -1.73 -10.29
N LEU A 103 9.01 -2.03 -8.98
CA LEU A 103 9.93 -1.64 -7.94
C LEU A 103 10.77 -2.83 -7.45
N ASP A 104 12.02 -2.54 -7.13
CA ASP A 104 12.88 -3.42 -6.33
C ASP A 104 12.35 -3.57 -4.89
N PRO A 105 12.87 -4.50 -4.08
CA PRO A 105 12.39 -4.72 -2.72
C PRO A 105 12.46 -3.46 -1.84
N LYS A 106 13.50 -2.63 -2.01
CA LYS A 106 13.65 -1.39 -1.26
C LYS A 106 12.61 -0.35 -1.68
N GLY A 107 12.42 -0.17 -2.98
CA GLY A 107 11.37 0.72 -3.51
C GLY A 107 9.98 0.30 -3.09
N THR A 108 9.71 -1.01 -3.07
CA THR A 108 8.46 -1.56 -2.54
C THR A 108 8.26 -1.16 -1.08
N GLU A 109 9.25 -1.35 -0.22
CA GLU A 109 9.18 -0.99 1.19
C GLU A 109 8.94 0.52 1.38
N ASP A 110 9.63 1.35 0.62
CA ASP A 110 9.47 2.81 0.67
C ASP A 110 8.03 3.23 0.33
N VAL A 111 7.41 2.63 -0.70
CA VAL A 111 6.01 2.89 -1.06
C VAL A 111 5.05 2.50 0.07
N PHE A 112 5.22 1.34 0.68
CA PHE A 112 4.36 0.92 1.79
C PHE A 112 4.53 1.81 3.03
N LYS A 113 5.73 2.33 3.32
CA LYS A 113 5.94 3.34 4.39
C LYS A 113 5.18 4.63 4.11
N ILE A 114 5.07 5.03 2.84
CA ILE A 114 4.29 6.20 2.45
C ILE A 114 2.80 5.95 2.67
N ILE A 115 2.29 4.78 2.26
CA ILE A 115 0.91 4.37 2.50
C ILE A 115 0.60 4.39 4.01
N ASP A 116 1.48 3.84 4.84
CA ASP A 116 1.36 3.88 6.30
C ASP A 116 1.36 5.33 6.84
N THR A 117 2.16 6.22 6.25
CA THR A 117 2.16 7.64 6.61
C THR A 117 0.82 8.31 6.27
N MET A 118 0.22 8.00 5.10
CA MET A 118 -1.12 8.49 4.74
C MET A 118 -2.18 7.97 5.70
N LYS A 119 -2.14 6.68 6.05
CA LYS A 119 -3.01 6.07 7.05
C LYS A 119 -2.90 6.77 8.41
N LYS A 120 -1.68 7.05 8.89
CA LYS A 120 -1.45 7.78 10.14
C LYS A 120 -1.97 9.22 10.13
N LYS A 121 -2.05 9.82 8.95
CA LYS A 121 -2.69 11.13 8.74
C LYS A 121 -4.24 11.05 8.67
N GLY A 122 -4.83 9.88 8.86
CA GLY A 122 -6.27 9.67 8.81
C GLY A 122 -6.86 9.56 7.40
N LYS A 123 -6.02 9.45 6.35
CA LYS A 123 -6.49 9.30 4.98
C LYS A 123 -6.92 7.87 4.68
N THR A 124 -7.97 7.71 3.88
CA THR A 124 -8.41 6.40 3.41
C THR A 124 -7.56 5.98 2.21
N THR A 125 -6.98 4.77 2.26
CA THR A 125 -6.25 4.21 1.12
C THR A 125 -6.91 2.94 0.63
N ILE A 126 -7.20 2.88 -0.67
CA ILE A 126 -7.65 1.68 -1.38
C ILE A 126 -6.47 1.21 -2.22
N LEU A 127 -5.94 0.03 -1.90
CA LEU A 127 -4.75 -0.52 -2.53
C LEU A 127 -5.11 -1.80 -3.29
N VAL A 128 -4.82 -1.85 -4.59
CA VAL A 128 -4.81 -3.09 -5.36
C VAL A 128 -3.37 -3.61 -5.36
N GLU A 129 -3.14 -4.83 -4.87
CA GLU A 129 -1.79 -5.38 -4.72
C GLU A 129 -1.83 -6.91 -4.68
N HIS A 130 -0.75 -7.55 -5.18
CA HIS A 130 -0.58 -9.00 -5.20
C HIS A 130 0.42 -9.51 -4.14
N LYS A 131 1.19 -8.61 -3.52
CA LYS A 131 2.20 -8.96 -2.49
C LYS A 131 1.50 -9.19 -1.16
N ILE A 132 0.97 -10.40 -0.96
CA ILE A 132 0.10 -10.76 0.15
C ILE A 132 0.73 -10.52 1.53
N ASP A 133 2.06 -10.71 1.66
CA ASP A 133 2.77 -10.43 2.92
C ASP A 133 2.75 -8.94 3.27
N ARG A 134 2.76 -8.06 2.27
CA ARG A 134 2.63 -6.61 2.47
C ARG A 134 1.21 -6.22 2.83
N ILE A 135 0.22 -6.84 2.19
CA ILE A 135 -1.18 -6.67 2.58
C ILE A 135 -1.37 -7.07 4.05
N ALA A 136 -0.78 -8.19 4.49
CA ALA A 136 -0.83 -8.65 5.88
C ALA A 136 -0.24 -7.64 6.89
N GLU A 137 0.80 -6.90 6.48
CA GLU A 137 1.50 -5.93 7.35
C GLU A 137 0.79 -4.57 7.43
N TYR A 138 0.16 -4.11 6.33
CA TYR A 138 -0.27 -2.71 6.20
C TYR A 138 -1.79 -2.52 6.09
N ALA A 139 -2.54 -3.51 5.61
CA ALA A 139 -3.98 -3.38 5.43
C ALA A 139 -4.75 -3.58 6.76
N ASP A 140 -5.90 -2.92 6.87
CA ASP A 140 -6.86 -3.15 7.95
C ASP A 140 -7.95 -4.14 7.53
N ARG A 141 -8.32 -4.11 6.24
CA ARG A 141 -9.43 -4.84 5.65
C ARG A 141 -9.04 -5.35 4.27
N VAL A 142 -9.52 -6.51 3.91
CA VAL A 142 -9.31 -7.13 2.60
C VAL A 142 -10.66 -7.32 1.92
N ILE A 143 -10.74 -6.87 0.67
CA ILE A 143 -11.86 -7.12 -0.22
C ILE A 143 -11.35 -8.00 -1.35
N LEU A 144 -11.90 -9.20 -1.48
CA LEU A 144 -11.64 -10.10 -2.60
C LEU A 144 -12.75 -9.93 -3.64
N MET A 145 -12.35 -9.66 -4.87
CA MET A 145 -13.27 -9.60 -6.00
C MET A 145 -13.09 -10.81 -6.91
N ASP A 146 -14.18 -11.43 -7.30
CA ASP A 146 -14.22 -12.52 -8.26
C ASP A 146 -15.38 -12.32 -9.24
N ALA A 147 -15.12 -12.49 -10.53
CA ALA A 147 -16.11 -12.35 -11.61
C ALA A 147 -16.99 -11.09 -11.51
N GLY A 148 -16.42 -9.95 -11.08
CA GLY A 148 -17.13 -8.66 -10.95
C GLY A 148 -17.97 -8.53 -9.68
N SER A 149 -17.87 -9.47 -8.75
CA SER A 149 -18.60 -9.46 -7.47
C SER A 149 -17.63 -9.52 -6.29
N ILE A 150 -18.05 -9.00 -5.13
CA ILE A 150 -17.30 -9.13 -3.89
C ILE A 150 -17.53 -10.55 -3.35
N ALA A 151 -16.45 -11.36 -3.37
CA ALA A 151 -16.46 -12.72 -2.85
C ALA A 151 -16.14 -12.77 -1.35
N LEU A 152 -15.32 -11.82 -0.86
CA LEU A 152 -15.01 -11.69 0.56
C LEU A 152 -14.79 -10.22 0.89
N ASP A 153 -15.20 -9.84 2.09
CA ASP A 153 -14.99 -8.53 2.67
C ASP A 153 -14.83 -8.71 4.20
N ALA A 154 -13.61 -8.63 4.70
CA ALA A 154 -13.31 -8.93 6.09
C ALA A 154 -12.06 -8.18 6.60
N PRO A 155 -11.89 -8.06 7.94
CA PRO A 155 -10.63 -7.64 8.55
C PRO A 155 -9.46 -8.49 8.06
N VAL A 156 -8.28 -7.88 7.89
CA VAL A 156 -7.11 -8.53 7.30
C VAL A 156 -6.72 -9.83 8.02
N ALA A 157 -6.81 -9.86 9.35
CA ALA A 157 -6.47 -11.05 10.14
C ALA A 157 -7.43 -12.22 9.87
N GLU A 158 -8.71 -11.95 9.69
CA GLU A 158 -9.72 -12.94 9.35
C GLU A 158 -9.56 -13.41 7.91
N ALA A 159 -9.48 -12.49 6.97
CA ALA A 159 -9.32 -12.78 5.57
C ALA A 159 -8.10 -13.67 5.31
N LEU A 160 -6.91 -13.24 5.74
CA LEU A 160 -5.64 -13.91 5.43
C LEU A 160 -5.36 -15.18 6.27
N SER A 161 -6.25 -15.55 7.15
CA SER A 161 -6.24 -16.84 7.85
C SER A 161 -7.27 -17.84 7.31
N ASP A 162 -8.08 -17.46 6.33
CA ASP A 162 -9.13 -18.28 5.75
C ASP A 162 -8.62 -19.06 4.53
N LYS A 163 -8.59 -20.41 4.63
CA LYS A 163 -8.17 -21.28 3.53
C LYS A 163 -9.03 -21.13 2.27
N ARG A 164 -10.28 -20.68 2.39
CA ARG A 164 -11.19 -20.49 1.24
C ARG A 164 -10.65 -19.48 0.22
N LEU A 165 -9.77 -18.56 0.63
CA LEU A 165 -9.07 -17.67 -0.30
C LEU A 165 -8.29 -18.42 -1.38
N MET A 166 -7.77 -19.62 -1.04
CA MET A 166 -7.00 -20.45 -1.98
C MET A 166 -7.88 -20.99 -3.12
N ASP A 167 -9.18 -21.15 -2.90
CA ASP A 167 -10.15 -21.58 -3.92
C ASP A 167 -10.31 -20.52 -5.02
N TYR A 168 -9.99 -19.26 -4.69
CA TYR A 168 -9.97 -18.12 -5.63
C TYR A 168 -8.56 -17.84 -6.21
N GLY A 169 -7.60 -18.77 -6.01
CA GLY A 169 -6.24 -18.60 -6.51
C GLY A 169 -5.37 -17.61 -5.70
N VAL A 170 -5.84 -17.14 -4.55
CA VAL A 170 -5.05 -16.27 -3.67
C VAL A 170 -4.13 -17.12 -2.80
N THR A 171 -2.83 -16.81 -2.82
CA THR A 171 -1.85 -17.45 -1.94
C THR A 171 -1.93 -16.81 -0.56
N LEU A 172 -2.06 -17.61 0.50
CA LEU A 172 -1.98 -17.10 1.88
C LEU A 172 -0.54 -16.73 2.28
N PRO A 173 -0.35 -15.81 3.25
CA PRO A 173 0.97 -15.55 3.82
C PRO A 173 1.62 -16.84 4.33
N GLN A 174 2.95 -16.97 4.17
CA GLN A 174 3.67 -18.15 4.65
C GLN A 174 3.48 -18.38 6.15
N CYS A 175 3.37 -17.30 6.92
CA CYS A 175 3.07 -17.35 8.35
C CYS A 175 1.68 -17.95 8.63
N ALA A 176 0.68 -17.63 7.80
CA ALA A 176 -0.66 -18.19 7.94
C ALA A 176 -0.68 -19.68 7.60
N LEU A 177 0.00 -20.10 6.55
CA LEU A 177 0.15 -21.51 6.19
C LEU A 177 0.83 -22.32 7.31
N LEU A 178 1.89 -21.78 7.92
CA LEU A 178 2.53 -22.36 9.10
C LEU A 178 1.54 -22.52 10.26
N GLY A 179 0.81 -21.45 10.59
CA GLY A 179 -0.16 -21.46 11.68
C GLY A 179 -1.29 -22.47 11.48
N LEU A 180 -1.80 -22.57 10.24
CA LEU A 180 -2.81 -23.54 9.85
C LEU A 180 -2.29 -24.97 9.98
N ALA A 181 -1.06 -25.24 9.50
CA ALA A 181 -0.44 -26.57 9.61
C ALA A 181 -0.17 -26.98 11.07
N LEU A 182 0.25 -26.04 11.92
CA LEU A 182 0.41 -26.31 13.35
C LEU A 182 -0.94 -26.63 14.02
N ARG A 183 -2.00 -25.91 13.70
CA ARG A 183 -3.34 -26.17 14.21
C ARG A 183 -3.86 -27.55 13.78
N GLU A 184 -3.63 -27.97 12.54
CA GLU A 184 -3.98 -29.30 12.03
C GLU A 184 -3.23 -30.43 12.77
N LYS A 185 -2.02 -30.17 13.25
CA LYS A 185 -1.25 -31.09 14.08
C LYS A 185 -1.63 -31.06 15.56
N GLY A 186 -2.67 -30.34 15.94
CA GLY A 186 -3.19 -30.28 17.30
C GLY A 186 -2.52 -29.24 18.22
N PHE A 187 -1.67 -28.37 17.68
CA PHE A 187 -1.12 -27.27 18.48
C PHE A 187 -2.18 -26.20 18.71
N ASP A 188 -2.34 -25.80 19.96
CA ASP A 188 -3.28 -24.75 20.37
C ASP A 188 -2.68 -23.36 20.11
N LEU A 189 -3.13 -22.72 19.04
CA LEU A 189 -2.80 -21.34 18.67
C LEU A 189 -3.96 -20.43 19.00
N ASN A 190 -3.71 -19.37 19.75
CA ASN A 190 -4.71 -18.34 20.07
C ASN A 190 -5.27 -17.69 18.79
N ARG A 191 -4.42 -17.49 17.77
CA ARG A 191 -4.75 -16.97 16.45
C ARG A 191 -3.84 -17.56 15.39
N ILE A 192 -4.29 -17.57 14.14
CA ILE A 192 -3.41 -17.84 13.00
C ILE A 192 -2.54 -16.60 12.77
N PRO A 193 -1.20 -16.72 12.82
CA PRO A 193 -0.32 -15.60 12.53
C PRO A 193 -0.33 -15.27 11.03
N ILE A 194 -0.45 -14.00 10.67
CA ILE A 194 -0.41 -13.56 9.27
C ILE A 194 0.87 -12.79 8.94
N THR A 195 1.67 -12.43 9.94
CA THR A 195 2.95 -11.72 9.79
C THR A 195 4.08 -12.45 10.51
N ILE A 196 5.34 -12.15 10.13
CA ILE A 196 6.52 -12.75 10.77
C ILE A 196 6.59 -12.46 12.28
N PRO A 197 6.35 -11.23 12.77
CA PRO A 197 6.31 -10.98 14.21
C PRO A 197 5.28 -11.85 14.94
N GLN A 198 4.07 -11.96 14.39
CA GLN A 198 3.02 -12.81 14.98
C GLN A 198 3.40 -14.30 14.98
N ALA A 199 4.05 -14.79 13.92
CA ALA A 199 4.51 -16.18 13.85
C ALA A 199 5.60 -16.46 14.91
N LYS A 200 6.55 -15.55 15.10
CA LYS A 200 7.57 -15.66 16.14
C LYS A 200 6.95 -15.72 17.54
N GLU A 201 6.00 -14.83 17.84
CA GLU A 201 5.26 -14.82 19.10
C GLU A 201 4.52 -16.15 19.34
N SER A 202 3.80 -16.65 18.33
CA SER A 202 3.05 -17.89 18.40
C SER A 202 3.95 -19.11 18.65
N VAL A 203 5.08 -19.20 17.95
CA VAL A 203 6.02 -20.31 18.12
C VAL A 203 6.71 -20.25 19.48
N ALA A 204 7.11 -19.08 19.96
CA ALA A 204 7.70 -18.91 21.29
C ALA A 204 6.73 -19.39 22.39
N ALA A 205 5.46 -18.97 22.32
CA ALA A 205 4.43 -19.40 23.27
C ALA A 205 4.21 -20.93 23.25
N LEU A 206 4.30 -21.57 22.11
CA LEU A 206 4.20 -23.03 22.01
C LEU A 206 5.41 -23.74 22.63
N MET A 207 6.62 -23.20 22.45
CA MET A 207 7.84 -23.76 23.06
C MET A 207 7.82 -23.65 24.58
N GLU A 208 7.34 -22.54 25.14
CA GLU A 208 7.17 -22.37 26.59
C GLU A 208 6.15 -23.36 27.18
N LYS A 209 5.01 -23.57 26.53
CA LYS A 209 3.99 -24.56 26.94
C LYS A 209 4.53 -26.00 26.84
N GLY A 210 5.31 -26.32 25.81
CA GLY A 210 5.90 -27.65 25.62
C GLY A 210 7.05 -27.97 26.58
N GLY A 211 7.82 -26.95 27.02
CA GLY A 211 8.93 -27.11 27.96
C GLY A 211 8.49 -27.43 29.39
N THR A 212 7.27 -27.09 29.78
CA THR A 212 6.73 -27.40 31.12
C THR A 212 6.15 -28.81 31.23
N GLY A 213 5.97 -29.52 30.10
CA GLY A 213 5.40 -30.90 30.08
C GLY A 213 6.42 -32.03 30.29
N ASN A 214 7.73 -31.80 30.23
CA ASN A 214 8.77 -32.84 30.30
C ASN A 214 9.57 -32.89 31.62
N ALA A 215 9.10 -32.21 32.69
CA ALA A 215 9.82 -32.20 33.97
C ALA A 215 9.28 -33.20 35.02
N HIS A 216 8.34 -34.05 34.65
CA HIS A 216 7.84 -35.14 35.53
C HIS A 216 7.63 -36.43 34.73
N SER A 217 8.70 -37.16 34.47
CA SER A 217 8.66 -38.60 34.17
C SER A 217 9.91 -39.27 34.77
#